data_bb390b0e366e2479472fd38b4b672f84
#
_entry.id   bb390b0e366e2479472fd38b4b672f84
#
_cell.length_a   1.000
_cell.length_b   1.000
_cell.length_c   1.000
_cell.angle_alpha   90.00
_cell.angle_beta   90.00
_cell.angle_gamma   90.00
#
_symmetry.space_group_name_H-M   'P 1'
#
loop_
_entity.id
_entity.type
_entity.pdbx_description
1 polymer ?
#
loop_
_entity_poly.entity_id
_entity_poly.type
_entity_poly.pdbx_seq_one_letter_code
_entity_poly.pdbx_strand_id
1 'polypeptide(L)'
;MKRFFAPAVAVLFASAAAASAQMELPGSPAGVNAALTKLFGDVKAFSAKAAVQVLDKNQAEKISTPMDFALLDGKIRVEVDISRVKNRDVSASAMAGMKQFGMDRVVSIVRPDKMASYIIFPGIQSYVNMPLPKADRETYEKTMRIEKTPLGKETLDGHPCVKNKVVMTDDAGQKHEATVWNATDLKDFPVQIQTMEKGDTVILRYRQIQLAKPDAKQFEPPADFKAYDDIQSLMQGAMMKMMGGAGAPAR
;
A
#
# COMPACT_ATOMS: atom_id res chain seq x y z
N MET A 1 13.22 30.92 -30.98
CA MET A 1 13.55 29.68 -30.27
C MET A 1 12.67 29.61 -29.02
N LYS A 2 11.54 28.97 -29.12
CA LYS A 2 10.58 28.75 -27.99
C LYS A 2 10.94 27.40 -27.35
N ARG A 3 11.52 27.42 -26.16
CA ARG A 3 11.77 26.20 -25.37
C ARG A 3 10.49 25.82 -24.66
N PHE A 4 9.88 24.75 -25.11
CA PHE A 4 8.81 24.06 -24.41
C PHE A 4 9.40 23.36 -23.18
N PHE A 5 9.10 23.88 -21.98
CA PHE A 5 9.20 23.17 -20.73
C PHE A 5 7.78 22.74 -20.36
N ALA A 6 7.45 21.48 -20.55
CA ALA A 6 6.32 20.75 -19.99
C ALA A 6 6.36 19.29 -20.49
N PRO A 7 5.89 18.30 -19.83
CA PRO A 7 5.48 18.08 -18.44
C PRO A 7 6.07 16.77 -17.89
N ALA A 8 7.28 16.82 -17.35
CA ALA A 8 7.90 15.60 -16.76
C ALA A 8 7.20 15.16 -15.44
N VAL A 9 6.47 16.05 -14.77
CA VAL A 9 5.86 15.78 -13.47
C VAL A 9 4.55 14.98 -13.59
N ALA A 10 3.76 15.19 -14.65
CA ALA A 10 2.50 14.46 -14.88
C ALA A 10 2.72 12.99 -15.25
N VAL A 11 3.83 12.67 -15.92
CA VAL A 11 4.20 11.30 -16.29
C VAL A 11 4.65 10.49 -15.07
N LEU A 12 5.20 11.14 -14.05
CA LEU A 12 5.73 10.47 -12.85
C LEU A 12 4.62 10.02 -11.88
N PHE A 13 3.54 10.79 -11.78
CA PHE A 13 2.38 10.35 -11.00
C PHE A 13 1.58 9.26 -11.72
N ALA A 14 1.52 9.33 -13.04
CA ALA A 14 0.95 8.24 -13.82
C ALA A 14 1.77 6.95 -13.70
N SER A 15 3.11 7.02 -13.55
CA SER A 15 3.96 5.84 -13.38
C SER A 15 3.99 5.33 -11.93
N ALA A 16 3.89 6.18 -10.90
CA ALA A 16 3.72 5.71 -9.52
C ALA A 16 2.30 5.17 -9.28
N ALA A 17 1.27 5.81 -9.85
CA ALA A 17 -0.09 5.28 -9.90
C ALA A 17 -0.20 4.07 -10.85
N ALA A 18 0.57 4.01 -11.94
CA ALA A 18 0.62 2.85 -12.83
C ALA A 18 1.44 1.69 -12.25
N ALA A 19 2.48 1.95 -11.45
CA ALA A 19 3.15 0.90 -10.66
C ALA A 19 2.24 0.36 -9.56
N SER A 20 1.38 1.21 -8.96
CA SER A 20 0.32 0.80 -8.05
C SER A 20 -0.86 0.14 -8.78
N ALA A 21 -1.15 0.54 -10.03
CA ALA A 21 -2.19 -0.05 -10.87
C ALA A 21 -1.74 -1.35 -11.55
N GLN A 22 -0.45 -1.62 -11.63
CA GLN A 22 0.11 -2.92 -12.05
C GLN A 22 0.13 -3.95 -10.92
N MET A 23 -0.02 -3.52 -9.68
CA MET A 23 -0.45 -4.36 -8.57
C MET A 23 -1.98 -4.31 -8.50
N GLU A 24 -2.66 -4.73 -9.54
CA GLU A 24 -4.11 -5.00 -9.53
C GLU A 24 -4.41 -6.25 -8.67
N LEU A 25 -4.15 -6.11 -7.39
CA LEU A 25 -5.11 -6.59 -6.41
C LEU A 25 -6.24 -5.56 -6.45
N PRO A 26 -7.48 -5.92 -6.80
CA PRO A 26 -8.51 -4.95 -7.14
C PRO A 26 -8.65 -3.87 -6.07
N GLY A 27 -8.29 -2.64 -6.41
CA GLY A 27 -8.82 -1.47 -5.76
C GLY A 27 -8.03 -0.81 -4.64
N SER A 28 -6.83 -1.25 -4.23
CA SER A 28 -6.11 -0.56 -3.14
C SER A 28 -4.86 0.19 -3.59
N PRO A 29 -4.66 1.46 -3.18
CA PRO A 29 -3.48 2.26 -3.53
C PRO A 29 -2.15 1.68 -3.05
N ALA A 30 -2.18 0.72 -2.13
CA ALA A 30 -0.99 0.13 -1.53
C ALA A 30 -0.85 -1.39 -1.75
N GLY A 31 -1.60 -1.98 -2.70
CA GLY A 31 -1.53 -3.43 -2.96
C GLY A 31 -2.12 -4.32 -1.85
N VAL A 32 -2.68 -3.72 -0.81
CA VAL A 32 -3.38 -4.43 0.28
C VAL A 32 -4.87 -4.22 0.08
N ASN A 33 -5.54 -5.19 -0.51
CA ASN A 33 -6.98 -5.11 -0.72
C ASN A 33 -7.77 -5.76 0.42
N ALA A 34 -9.09 -5.56 0.39
CA ALA A 34 -10.02 -6.14 1.35
C ALA A 34 -9.92 -7.67 1.43
N ALA A 35 -9.59 -8.36 0.34
CA ALA A 35 -9.43 -9.81 0.31
C ALA A 35 -8.23 -10.28 1.16
N LEU A 36 -7.10 -9.56 1.12
CA LEU A 36 -5.93 -9.89 1.95
C LEU A 36 -6.23 -9.76 3.43
N THR A 37 -7.11 -8.83 3.84
CA THR A 37 -7.48 -8.70 5.26
C THR A 37 -8.18 -9.92 5.81
N LYS A 38 -8.87 -10.69 4.97
CA LYS A 38 -9.52 -11.95 5.38
C LYS A 38 -8.50 -13.05 5.76
N LEU A 39 -7.26 -12.95 5.25
CA LEU A 39 -6.20 -13.91 5.57
C LEU A 39 -5.65 -13.75 7.00
N PHE A 40 -5.86 -12.61 7.65
CA PHE A 40 -5.46 -12.40 9.05
C PHE A 40 -6.34 -13.16 10.05
N GLY A 41 -7.47 -13.72 9.62
CA GLY A 41 -8.38 -14.51 10.47
C GLY A 41 -8.86 -13.70 11.67
N ASP A 42 -8.56 -14.22 12.88
CA ASP A 42 -8.97 -13.59 14.15
C ASP A 42 -8.06 -12.45 14.61
N VAL A 43 -6.93 -12.21 13.93
CA VAL A 43 -6.05 -11.09 14.26
C VAL A 43 -6.65 -9.80 13.72
N LYS A 44 -7.26 -9.02 14.63
CA LYS A 44 -7.95 -7.75 14.30
C LYS A 44 -7.09 -6.51 14.51
N ALA A 45 -5.94 -6.66 15.17
CA ALA A 45 -5.04 -5.54 15.47
C ALA A 45 -3.58 -5.99 15.47
N PHE A 46 -2.73 -5.29 14.75
CA PHE A 46 -1.29 -5.47 14.77
C PHE A 46 -0.57 -4.31 14.09
N SER A 47 0.74 -4.21 14.31
CA SER A 47 1.66 -3.42 13.49
C SER A 47 2.84 -4.28 13.06
N ALA A 48 3.43 -3.95 11.91
CA ALA A 48 4.57 -4.67 11.38
C ALA A 48 5.38 -3.80 10.41
N LYS A 49 6.65 -4.13 10.21
CA LYS A 49 7.36 -3.78 8.99
C LYS A 49 6.94 -4.76 7.91
N ALA A 50 6.61 -4.26 6.73
CA ALA A 50 6.22 -5.10 5.61
C ALA A 50 7.05 -4.75 4.36
N ALA A 51 7.08 -5.64 3.41
CA ALA A 51 7.63 -5.36 2.09
C ALA A 51 6.82 -6.09 1.03
N VAL A 52 6.49 -5.38 -0.05
CA VAL A 52 5.99 -5.98 -1.27
C VAL A 52 7.15 -6.13 -2.24
N GLN A 53 7.35 -7.33 -2.78
CA GLN A 53 8.32 -7.62 -3.82
C GLN A 53 7.59 -8.17 -5.04
N VAL A 54 7.97 -7.69 -6.22
CA VAL A 54 7.51 -8.23 -7.50
C VAL A 54 8.71 -8.83 -8.21
N LEU A 55 8.63 -10.12 -8.48
CA LEU A 55 9.64 -10.87 -9.22
C LEU A 55 9.10 -11.21 -10.60
N ASP A 56 9.93 -11.01 -11.64
CA ASP A 56 9.58 -11.40 -12.98
C ASP A 56 9.56 -12.94 -13.16
N LYS A 57 9.19 -13.41 -14.35
CA LYS A 57 9.16 -14.84 -14.68
C LYS A 57 10.51 -15.56 -14.49
N ASN A 58 11.61 -14.82 -14.46
CA ASN A 58 12.94 -15.35 -14.22
C ASN A 58 13.37 -15.24 -12.74
N GLN A 59 12.42 -14.89 -11.83
CA GLN A 59 12.65 -14.66 -10.41
C GLN A 59 13.58 -13.47 -10.12
N ALA A 60 13.75 -12.54 -11.06
CA ALA A 60 14.54 -11.34 -10.84
C ALA A 60 13.64 -10.22 -10.28
N GLU A 61 14.11 -9.53 -9.23
CA GLU A 61 13.36 -8.46 -8.56
C GLU A 61 13.13 -7.27 -9.51
N LYS A 62 11.89 -6.94 -9.79
CA LYS A 62 11.44 -5.75 -10.54
C LYS A 62 11.17 -4.58 -9.61
N ILE A 63 10.43 -4.87 -8.54
CA ILE A 63 9.97 -3.88 -7.56
C ILE A 63 10.21 -4.42 -6.16
N SER A 64 10.66 -3.55 -5.26
CA SER A 64 10.66 -3.80 -3.82
C SER A 64 10.22 -2.54 -3.09
N THR A 65 9.12 -2.64 -2.34
CA THR A 65 8.51 -1.53 -1.61
C THR A 65 8.45 -1.88 -0.13
N PRO A 66 9.42 -1.44 0.67
CA PRO A 66 9.33 -1.54 2.12
C PRO A 66 8.30 -0.54 2.66
N MET A 67 7.56 -0.95 3.71
CA MET A 67 6.51 -0.15 4.29
C MET A 67 6.31 -0.43 5.78
N ASP A 68 5.72 0.52 6.49
CA ASP A 68 5.13 0.32 7.79
C ASP A 68 3.64 0.00 7.61
N PHE A 69 3.20 -1.08 8.25
CA PHE A 69 1.83 -1.57 8.16
C PHE A 69 1.17 -1.60 9.53
N ALA A 70 -0.07 -1.17 9.61
CA ALA A 70 -0.89 -1.34 10.81
C ALA A 70 -2.34 -1.69 10.42
N LEU A 71 -2.93 -2.58 11.22
CA LEU A 71 -4.34 -2.98 11.15
C LEU A 71 -5.00 -2.71 12.50
N LEU A 72 -6.22 -2.18 12.47
CA LEU A 72 -7.06 -2.01 13.66
C LEU A 72 -8.53 -2.14 13.29
N ASP A 73 -9.15 -3.28 13.66
CA ASP A 73 -10.59 -3.51 13.47
C ASP A 73 -11.05 -3.21 12.03
N GLY A 74 -10.31 -3.74 11.03
CA GLY A 74 -10.55 -3.53 9.61
C GLY A 74 -10.00 -2.24 9.01
N LYS A 75 -9.58 -1.27 9.84
CA LYS A 75 -8.86 -0.07 9.38
C LYS A 75 -7.42 -0.43 9.04
N ILE A 76 -6.93 0.07 7.92
CA ILE A 76 -5.58 -0.20 7.45
C ILE A 76 -4.81 1.11 7.36
N ARG A 77 -3.55 1.08 7.81
CA ARG A 77 -2.59 2.15 7.58
C ARG A 77 -1.33 1.56 6.97
N VAL A 78 -0.90 2.15 5.89
CA VAL A 78 0.36 1.83 5.22
C VAL A 78 1.16 3.11 5.07
N GLU A 79 2.43 3.09 5.46
CA GLU A 79 3.35 4.20 5.26
C GLU A 79 4.53 3.73 4.41
N VAL A 80 4.81 4.44 3.33
CA VAL A 80 5.89 4.16 2.39
C VAL A 80 6.83 5.37 2.34
N ASP A 81 8.11 5.09 2.49
CA ASP A 81 9.19 6.02 2.13
C ASP A 81 9.62 5.68 0.70
N ILE A 82 9.26 6.56 -0.23
CA ILE A 82 9.50 6.35 -1.66
C ILE A 82 11.00 6.31 -1.98
N SER A 83 11.83 6.99 -1.19
CA SER A 83 13.29 6.95 -1.37
C SER A 83 13.88 5.55 -1.14
N ARG A 84 13.16 4.67 -0.48
CA ARG A 84 13.54 3.28 -0.20
C ARG A 84 12.93 2.27 -1.17
N VAL A 85 12.04 2.73 -2.05
CA VAL A 85 11.43 1.88 -3.08
C VAL A 85 12.47 1.59 -4.17
N LYS A 86 12.65 0.32 -4.47
CA LYS A 86 13.40 -0.11 -5.65
C LYS A 86 12.40 -0.40 -6.75
N ASN A 87 12.53 0.28 -7.86
CA ASN A 87 11.71 0.04 -9.05
C ASN A 87 12.60 0.27 -10.28
N ARG A 88 12.72 -0.74 -11.13
CA ARG A 88 13.58 -0.67 -12.34
C ARG A 88 13.09 0.37 -13.34
N ASP A 89 11.80 0.67 -13.35
CA ASP A 89 11.15 1.54 -14.32
C ASP A 89 11.12 3.02 -13.87
N VAL A 90 11.58 3.32 -12.63
CA VAL A 90 11.59 4.68 -12.08
C VAL A 90 13.02 5.18 -11.95
N SER A 91 13.30 6.33 -12.58
CA SER A 91 14.62 6.91 -12.53
C SER A 91 14.97 7.52 -11.17
N ALA A 92 16.25 7.50 -10.79
CA ALA A 92 16.72 8.13 -9.56
C ALA A 92 16.42 9.64 -9.51
N SER A 93 16.45 10.32 -10.67
CA SER A 93 16.11 11.74 -10.78
C SER A 93 14.65 12.02 -10.46
N ALA A 94 13.75 11.12 -10.84
CA ALA A 94 12.35 11.19 -10.53
C ALA A 94 12.08 11.06 -9.02
N MET A 95 12.75 10.12 -8.38
CA MET A 95 12.70 9.93 -6.92
C MET A 95 13.25 11.14 -6.15
N ALA A 96 14.39 11.70 -6.64
CA ALA A 96 14.98 12.91 -6.08
C ALA A 96 14.03 14.12 -6.18
N GLY A 97 13.33 14.26 -7.32
CA GLY A 97 12.29 15.28 -7.49
C GLY A 97 11.18 15.15 -6.46
N MET A 98 10.63 13.97 -6.22
CA MET A 98 9.59 13.77 -5.20
C MET A 98 10.08 14.17 -3.80
N LYS A 99 11.32 13.85 -3.44
CA LYS A 99 11.93 14.25 -2.18
C LYS A 99 12.04 15.78 -2.06
N GLN A 100 12.48 16.46 -3.12
CA GLN A 100 12.58 17.92 -3.15
C GLN A 100 11.22 18.58 -2.92
N PHE A 101 10.14 17.96 -3.39
CA PHE A 101 8.77 18.44 -3.19
C PHE A 101 8.15 18.01 -1.85
N GLY A 102 8.87 17.30 -0.97
CA GLY A 102 8.34 16.78 0.29
C GLY A 102 7.31 15.67 0.10
N MET A 103 7.36 14.98 -1.04
CA MET A 103 6.44 13.89 -1.40
C MET A 103 7.10 12.51 -1.36
N ASP A 104 8.27 12.41 -0.76
CA ASP A 104 9.02 11.16 -0.57
C ASP A 104 8.40 10.23 0.47
N ARG A 105 7.46 10.72 1.26
CA ARG A 105 6.74 9.95 2.27
C ARG A 105 5.25 10.00 2.00
N VAL A 106 4.64 8.82 1.86
CA VAL A 106 3.20 8.68 1.60
C VAL A 106 2.59 7.77 2.65
N VAL A 107 1.47 8.23 3.24
CA VAL A 107 0.66 7.42 4.15
C VAL A 107 -0.70 7.18 3.51
N SER A 108 -1.07 5.92 3.36
CA SER A 108 -2.41 5.52 2.93
C SER A 108 -3.18 5.01 4.14
N ILE A 109 -4.40 5.50 4.33
CA ILE A 109 -5.33 5.04 5.36
C ILE A 109 -6.61 4.59 4.68
N VAL A 110 -7.04 3.36 4.97
CA VAL A 110 -8.32 2.82 4.50
C VAL A 110 -9.26 2.71 5.69
N ARG A 111 -10.43 3.32 5.59
CA ARG A 111 -11.49 3.39 6.60
C ARG A 111 -12.78 2.79 6.05
N PRO A 112 -12.94 1.45 6.11
CA PRO A 112 -14.17 0.81 5.65
C PRO A 112 -15.40 1.29 6.42
N ASP A 113 -15.24 1.56 7.71
CA ASP A 113 -16.28 2.11 8.60
C ASP A 113 -16.76 3.52 8.21
N LYS A 114 -15.94 4.29 7.47
CA LYS A 114 -16.28 5.60 6.91
C LYS A 114 -16.50 5.58 5.40
N MET A 115 -16.38 4.42 4.77
CA MET A 115 -16.39 4.25 3.30
C MET A 115 -15.43 5.20 2.58
N ALA A 116 -14.26 5.46 3.20
CA ALA A 116 -13.28 6.43 2.75
C ALA A 116 -11.86 5.86 2.76
N SER A 117 -11.02 6.44 1.92
CA SER A 117 -9.57 6.27 1.95
C SER A 117 -8.88 7.63 1.92
N TYR A 118 -7.74 7.72 2.55
CA TYR A 118 -6.93 8.94 2.61
C TYR A 118 -5.54 8.65 2.06
N ILE A 119 -5.03 9.54 1.21
CA ILE A 119 -3.62 9.56 0.81
C ILE A 119 -3.01 10.83 1.39
N ILE A 120 -2.07 10.67 2.29
CA ILE A 120 -1.49 11.73 3.09
C ILE A 120 -0.03 11.92 2.67
N PHE A 121 0.37 13.16 2.48
CA PHE A 121 1.73 13.59 2.19
C PHE A 121 2.26 14.44 3.36
N PRO A 122 2.93 13.83 4.34
CA PRO A 122 3.36 14.54 5.56
C PRO A 122 4.29 15.71 5.28
N GLY A 123 5.19 15.59 4.29
CA GLY A 123 6.17 16.64 3.97
C GLY A 123 5.56 17.93 3.43
N ILE A 124 4.35 17.89 2.89
CA ILE A 124 3.59 19.07 2.44
C ILE A 124 2.36 19.35 3.29
N GLN A 125 2.17 18.61 4.40
CA GLN A 125 1.06 18.75 5.34
C GLN A 125 -0.31 18.77 4.65
N SER A 126 -0.52 17.82 3.73
CA SER A 126 -1.72 17.76 2.91
C SER A 126 -2.18 16.32 2.71
N TYR A 127 -3.47 16.14 2.46
CA TYR A 127 -4.03 14.83 2.14
C TYR A 127 -5.18 14.93 1.15
N VAL A 128 -5.45 13.82 0.48
CA VAL A 128 -6.62 13.62 -0.37
C VAL A 128 -7.58 12.68 0.35
N ASN A 129 -8.86 13.06 0.38
CA ASN A 129 -9.95 12.22 0.86
C ASN A 129 -10.70 11.66 -0.35
N MET A 130 -10.71 10.35 -0.49
CA MET A 130 -11.37 9.66 -1.58
C MET A 130 -12.41 8.68 -1.05
N PRO A 131 -13.58 8.55 -1.71
CA PRO A 131 -14.50 7.46 -1.40
C PRO A 131 -13.82 6.13 -1.71
N LEU A 132 -14.11 5.09 -0.90
CA LEU A 132 -13.67 3.74 -1.28
C LEU A 132 -14.30 3.32 -2.60
N PRO A 133 -13.52 2.76 -3.53
CA PRO A 133 -14.04 2.20 -4.77
C PRO A 133 -15.15 1.18 -4.49
N LYS A 134 -16.14 1.12 -5.38
CA LYS A 134 -17.29 0.22 -5.22
C LYS A 134 -16.87 -1.25 -5.05
N ALA A 135 -15.88 -1.70 -5.84
CA ALA A 135 -15.36 -3.06 -5.77
C ALA A 135 -14.74 -3.38 -4.39
N ASP A 136 -14.01 -2.43 -3.79
CA ASP A 136 -13.44 -2.60 -2.45
C ASP A 136 -14.53 -2.67 -1.39
N ARG A 137 -15.53 -1.77 -1.44
CA ARG A 137 -16.68 -1.79 -0.53
C ARG A 137 -17.38 -3.14 -0.55
N GLU A 138 -17.69 -3.63 -1.74
CA GLU A 138 -18.30 -4.94 -1.94
C GLU A 138 -17.43 -6.07 -1.35
N THR A 139 -16.12 -6.01 -1.49
CA THR A 139 -15.20 -7.02 -0.95
C THR A 139 -15.12 -6.98 0.59
N TYR A 140 -15.20 -5.78 1.20
CA TYR A 140 -15.27 -5.68 2.67
C TYR A 140 -16.58 -6.28 3.22
N GLU A 141 -17.68 -6.09 2.52
CA GLU A 141 -19.02 -6.53 2.92
C GLU A 141 -19.25 -8.03 2.64
N LYS A 142 -18.65 -8.56 1.55
CA LYS A 142 -18.85 -9.94 1.10
C LYS A 142 -18.19 -10.96 2.04
N THR A 143 -18.86 -12.08 2.20
CA THR A 143 -18.30 -13.28 2.81
C THR A 143 -17.41 -13.97 1.78
N MET A 144 -16.16 -14.25 2.12
CA MET A 144 -15.28 -15.07 1.30
C MET A 144 -15.13 -16.45 1.92
N ARG A 145 -15.35 -17.48 1.13
CA ARG A 145 -14.98 -18.84 1.51
C ARG A 145 -13.48 -19.02 1.33
N ILE A 146 -12.79 -19.39 2.41
CA ILE A 146 -11.35 -19.58 2.42
C ILE A 146 -11.06 -21.06 2.66
N GLU A 147 -10.41 -21.69 1.71
CA GLU A 147 -9.94 -23.09 1.79
C GLU A 147 -8.42 -23.07 1.92
N LYS A 148 -7.90 -23.81 2.92
CA LYS A 148 -6.45 -23.93 3.15
C LYS A 148 -6.05 -25.40 2.98
N THR A 149 -5.04 -25.65 2.16
CA THR A 149 -4.44 -26.98 1.97
C THR A 149 -2.97 -26.89 2.37
N PRO A 150 -2.52 -27.63 3.41
CA PRO A 150 -1.13 -27.63 3.83
C PRO A 150 -0.21 -28.17 2.72
N LEU A 151 0.89 -27.47 2.46
CA LEU A 151 1.93 -27.85 1.51
C LEU A 151 3.21 -28.35 2.22
N GLY A 152 3.39 -27.99 3.50
CA GLY A 152 4.57 -28.34 4.27
C GLY A 152 4.81 -27.42 5.44
N LYS A 153 5.95 -27.60 6.11
CA LYS A 153 6.40 -26.76 7.22
C LYS A 153 7.78 -26.21 6.90
N GLU A 154 8.01 -24.95 7.24
CA GLU A 154 9.31 -24.31 7.09
C GLU A 154 9.45 -23.15 8.10
N THR A 155 10.67 -22.66 8.29
CA THR A 155 10.91 -21.51 9.18
C THR A 155 11.17 -20.27 8.36
N LEU A 156 10.45 -19.17 8.63
CA LEU A 156 10.60 -17.89 7.99
C LEU A 156 10.91 -16.81 9.02
N ASP A 157 12.03 -16.09 8.87
CA ASP A 157 12.48 -15.01 9.77
C ASP A 157 12.47 -15.43 11.27
N GLY A 158 12.77 -16.71 11.56
CA GLY A 158 12.77 -17.28 12.90
C GLY A 158 11.43 -17.84 13.38
N HIS A 159 10.35 -17.65 12.64
CA HIS A 159 9.02 -18.17 12.97
C HIS A 159 8.77 -19.54 12.33
N PRO A 160 8.35 -20.57 13.11
CA PRO A 160 7.89 -21.84 12.55
C PRO A 160 6.56 -21.63 11.82
N CYS A 161 6.52 -21.98 10.55
CA CYS A 161 5.38 -21.74 9.68
C CYS A 161 4.81 -23.02 9.08
N VAL A 162 3.48 -23.04 8.92
CA VAL A 162 2.80 -23.94 8.00
C VAL A 162 2.60 -23.21 6.67
N LYS A 163 3.16 -23.75 5.60
CA LYS A 163 2.94 -23.28 4.24
C LYS A 163 1.65 -23.87 3.71
N ASN A 164 0.74 -23.04 3.25
CA ASN A 164 -0.57 -23.44 2.76
C ASN A 164 -0.81 -22.92 1.33
N LYS A 165 -1.43 -23.75 0.49
CA LYS A 165 -2.19 -23.25 -0.65
C LYS A 165 -3.52 -22.71 -0.12
N VAL A 166 -3.86 -21.47 -0.43
CA VAL A 166 -5.10 -20.81 -0.03
C VAL A 166 -5.90 -20.48 -1.28
N VAL A 167 -7.17 -20.88 -1.29
CA VAL A 167 -8.13 -20.51 -2.33
C VAL A 167 -9.24 -19.71 -1.66
N MET A 168 -9.39 -18.47 -2.07
CA MET A 168 -10.46 -17.57 -1.65
C MET A 168 -11.51 -17.53 -2.76
N THR A 169 -12.76 -17.87 -2.46
CA THR A 169 -13.87 -17.84 -3.41
C THR A 169 -14.86 -16.78 -2.94
N ASP A 170 -15.18 -15.81 -3.80
CA ASP A 170 -16.20 -14.81 -3.52
C ASP A 170 -17.62 -15.33 -3.82
N ASP A 171 -18.64 -14.52 -3.49
CA ASP A 171 -20.04 -14.89 -3.71
C ASP A 171 -20.42 -15.04 -5.19
N ALA A 172 -19.62 -14.49 -6.11
CA ALA A 172 -19.77 -14.66 -7.55
C ALA A 172 -19.10 -15.94 -8.07
N GLY A 173 -18.43 -16.70 -7.18
CA GLY A 173 -17.68 -17.91 -7.54
C GLY A 173 -16.29 -17.63 -8.11
N GLN A 174 -15.82 -16.37 -8.11
CA GLN A 174 -14.48 -16.03 -8.55
C GLN A 174 -13.46 -16.52 -7.53
N LYS A 175 -12.41 -17.19 -8.02
CA LYS A 175 -11.35 -17.77 -7.19
C LYS A 175 -10.08 -16.96 -7.28
N HIS A 176 -9.49 -16.70 -6.11
CA HIS A 176 -8.18 -16.09 -5.95
C HIS A 176 -7.26 -17.07 -5.23
N GLU A 177 -6.13 -17.40 -5.81
CA GLU A 177 -5.18 -18.35 -5.24
C GLU A 177 -3.97 -17.61 -4.67
N ALA A 178 -3.50 -18.06 -3.51
CA ALA A 178 -2.29 -17.60 -2.87
C ALA A 178 -1.54 -18.74 -2.20
N THR A 179 -0.24 -18.60 -2.03
CA THR A 179 0.54 -19.39 -1.08
C THR A 179 0.77 -18.55 0.16
N VAL A 180 0.42 -19.08 1.33
CA VAL A 180 0.47 -18.33 2.60
C VAL A 180 1.29 -19.12 3.61
N TRP A 181 2.20 -18.43 4.30
CA TRP A 181 2.99 -18.97 5.39
C TRP A 181 2.41 -18.45 6.70
N ASN A 182 1.76 -19.32 7.44
CA ASN A 182 1.14 -18.99 8.71
C ASN A 182 2.07 -19.36 9.86
N ALA A 183 2.51 -18.37 10.65
CA ALA A 183 3.38 -18.56 11.79
C ALA A 183 2.61 -19.12 12.98
N THR A 184 3.00 -20.33 13.43
CA THR A 184 2.28 -21.05 14.49
C THR A 184 2.50 -20.45 15.89
N ASP A 185 3.60 -19.75 16.08
CA ASP A 185 3.94 -18.98 17.29
C ASP A 185 3.29 -17.59 17.35
N LEU A 186 2.68 -17.13 16.26
CA LEU A 186 2.00 -15.83 16.14
C LEU A 186 0.50 -15.97 15.85
N LYS A 187 -0.19 -16.94 16.46
CA LYS A 187 -1.65 -17.17 16.27
C LYS A 187 -2.02 -17.39 14.80
N ASP A 188 -1.24 -18.18 14.09
CA ASP A 188 -1.39 -18.46 12.66
C ASP A 188 -1.37 -17.21 11.77
N PHE A 189 -0.69 -16.14 12.22
CA PHE A 189 -0.51 -14.92 11.46
C PHE A 189 0.19 -15.19 10.12
N PRO A 190 -0.31 -14.64 8.99
CA PRO A 190 0.31 -14.81 7.67
C PRO A 190 1.56 -13.95 7.54
N VAL A 191 2.73 -14.49 7.90
CA VAL A 191 4.02 -13.78 7.81
C VAL A 191 4.47 -13.54 6.37
N GLN A 192 3.99 -14.36 5.43
CA GLN A 192 4.21 -14.17 4.00
C GLN A 192 2.99 -14.63 3.20
N ILE A 193 2.66 -13.84 2.19
CA ILE A 193 1.61 -14.13 1.20
C ILE A 193 2.25 -13.98 -0.17
N GLN A 194 2.08 -14.98 -1.03
CA GLN A 194 2.59 -14.99 -2.39
C GLN A 194 1.45 -15.25 -3.37
N THR A 195 1.34 -14.41 -4.39
CA THR A 195 0.38 -14.56 -5.49
C THR A 195 1.10 -14.53 -6.83
N MET A 196 0.41 -14.94 -7.88
CA MET A 196 0.87 -14.83 -9.26
C MET A 196 -0.01 -13.83 -10.00
N GLU A 197 0.59 -12.79 -10.59
CA GLU A 197 -0.12 -11.77 -11.35
C GLU A 197 0.54 -11.55 -12.71
N LYS A 198 -0.22 -11.78 -13.78
CA LYS A 198 0.27 -11.58 -15.17
C LYS A 198 1.62 -12.26 -15.47
N GLY A 199 1.94 -13.36 -14.75
CA GLY A 199 3.19 -14.11 -14.89
C GLY A 199 4.34 -13.63 -13.98
N ASP A 200 4.13 -12.56 -13.22
CA ASP A 200 5.03 -12.11 -12.17
C ASP A 200 4.64 -12.73 -10.82
N THR A 201 5.61 -12.95 -9.95
CA THR A 201 5.38 -13.37 -8.57
C THR A 201 5.32 -12.14 -7.67
N VAL A 202 4.22 -11.95 -6.94
CA VAL A 202 4.05 -10.89 -5.94
C VAL A 202 4.16 -11.49 -4.55
N ILE A 203 5.07 -10.97 -3.74
CA ILE A 203 5.32 -11.42 -2.37
C ILE A 203 5.08 -10.26 -1.41
N LEU A 204 4.14 -10.43 -0.49
CA LEU A 204 3.96 -9.55 0.66
C LEU A 204 4.51 -10.27 1.90
N ARG A 205 5.51 -9.69 2.54
CA ARG A 205 6.19 -10.27 3.71
C ARG A 205 6.16 -9.32 4.89
N TYR A 206 5.76 -9.84 6.04
CA TYR A 206 5.73 -9.11 7.31
C TYR A 206 6.90 -9.51 8.20
N ARG A 207 7.47 -8.52 8.90
CA ARG A 207 8.55 -8.66 9.88
C ARG A 207 8.28 -7.77 11.08
N GLN A 208 8.97 -8.05 12.19
CA GLN A 208 8.83 -7.26 13.42
C GLN A 208 7.36 -7.10 13.83
N ILE A 209 6.61 -8.18 13.75
CA ILE A 209 5.16 -8.22 13.97
C ILE A 209 4.86 -8.01 15.45
N GLN A 210 4.01 -7.05 15.75
CA GLN A 210 3.53 -6.73 17.10
C GLN A 210 2.01 -6.93 17.12
N LEU A 211 1.54 -7.98 17.78
CA LEU A 211 0.11 -8.29 17.92
C LEU A 211 -0.56 -7.45 19.03
N ALA A 212 -0.04 -6.24 19.26
CA ALA A 212 -0.61 -5.25 20.17
C ALA A 212 -1.55 -4.31 19.40
N LYS A 213 -2.52 -3.75 20.11
CA LYS A 213 -3.47 -2.79 19.53
C LYS A 213 -2.74 -1.47 19.23
N PRO A 214 -2.66 -1.04 17.95
CA PRO A 214 -2.11 0.25 17.58
C PRO A 214 -2.97 1.41 18.08
N ASP A 215 -2.38 2.61 18.24
CA ASP A 215 -3.14 3.81 18.59
C ASP A 215 -4.16 4.13 17.47
N ALA A 216 -5.43 4.29 17.86
CA ALA A 216 -6.51 4.55 16.92
C ALA A 216 -6.36 5.88 16.18
N LYS A 217 -5.65 6.86 16.76
CA LYS A 217 -5.43 8.17 16.14
C LYS A 217 -4.61 8.10 14.87
N GLN A 218 -3.73 7.10 14.73
CA GLN A 218 -2.93 6.94 13.51
C GLN A 218 -3.74 6.49 12.27
N PHE A 219 -5.02 6.11 12.45
CA PHE A 219 -5.95 5.77 11.37
C PHE A 219 -6.85 6.94 10.98
N GLU A 220 -6.52 8.16 11.40
CA GLU A 220 -7.16 9.39 10.98
C GLU A 220 -6.16 10.31 10.28
N PRO A 221 -6.59 11.11 9.29
CA PRO A 221 -5.73 12.15 8.76
C PRO A 221 -5.43 13.18 9.86
N PRO A 222 -4.22 13.78 9.91
CA PRO A 222 -3.91 14.84 10.87
C PRO A 222 -4.85 16.03 10.71
N ALA A 223 -5.34 16.57 11.84
CA ALA A 223 -6.36 17.61 11.84
C ALA A 223 -5.85 18.96 11.32
N ASP A 224 -4.53 19.20 11.39
CA ASP A 224 -3.84 20.39 10.93
C ASP A 224 -3.41 20.33 9.46
N PHE A 225 -3.65 19.20 8.78
CA PHE A 225 -3.31 19.04 7.37
C PHE A 225 -4.42 19.56 6.47
N LYS A 226 -4.03 20.14 5.34
CA LYS A 226 -4.96 20.63 4.32
C LYS A 226 -5.58 19.47 3.55
N ALA A 227 -6.91 19.41 3.54
CA ALA A 227 -7.68 18.45 2.76
C ALA A 227 -7.85 18.89 1.31
N TYR A 228 -7.83 17.94 0.39
CA TYR A 228 -8.15 18.09 -1.02
C TYR A 228 -9.08 16.97 -1.48
N ASP A 229 -9.90 17.23 -2.48
CA ASP A 229 -10.86 16.24 -3.02
C ASP A 229 -10.20 15.26 -4.00
N ASP A 230 -9.08 15.67 -4.62
CA ASP A 230 -8.34 14.84 -5.59
C ASP A 230 -6.83 15.18 -5.61
N ILE A 231 -6.06 14.26 -6.21
CA ILE A 231 -4.59 14.38 -6.34
C ILE A 231 -4.19 15.60 -7.20
N GLN A 232 -4.97 15.92 -8.24
CA GLN A 232 -4.65 17.02 -9.14
C GLN A 232 -4.74 18.36 -8.41
N SER A 233 -5.80 18.58 -7.64
CA SER A 233 -6.00 19.77 -6.79
C SER A 233 -4.91 19.89 -5.72
N LEU A 234 -4.51 18.76 -5.10
CA LEU A 234 -3.40 18.74 -4.15
C LEU A 234 -2.10 19.16 -4.83
N MET A 235 -1.79 18.62 -6.01
CA MET A 235 -0.58 18.95 -6.76
C MET A 235 -0.52 20.41 -7.17
N GLN A 236 -1.63 20.98 -7.65
CA GLN A 236 -1.75 22.39 -7.98
C GLN A 236 -1.51 23.28 -6.73
N GLY A 237 -2.12 22.91 -5.60
CA GLY A 237 -1.94 23.61 -4.33
C GLY A 237 -0.49 23.59 -3.82
N ALA A 238 0.18 22.42 -3.93
CA ALA A 238 1.59 22.27 -3.57
C ALA A 238 2.50 23.15 -4.46
N MET A 239 2.23 23.15 -5.77
CA MET A 239 2.98 23.95 -6.73
C MET A 239 2.81 25.47 -6.50
N MET A 240 1.58 25.93 -6.24
CA MET A 240 1.31 27.34 -5.90
C MET A 240 2.02 27.76 -4.61
N LYS A 241 2.03 26.92 -3.57
CA LYS A 241 2.73 27.20 -2.31
C LYS A 241 4.23 27.36 -2.52
N MET A 242 4.83 26.59 -3.41
CA MET A 242 6.26 26.72 -3.76
C MET A 242 6.55 28.00 -4.55
N MET A 243 5.70 28.33 -5.52
CA MET A 243 5.90 29.55 -6.33
C MET A 243 5.62 30.82 -5.52
N GLY A 244 4.64 30.81 -4.61
CA GLY A 244 4.32 31.93 -3.73
C GLY A 244 5.30 32.12 -2.58
N GLY A 245 6.00 31.08 -2.15
CA GLY A 245 7.06 31.14 -1.12
C GLY A 245 8.39 31.75 -1.62
N ALA A 246 8.60 31.80 -2.95
CA ALA A 246 9.81 32.36 -3.55
C ALA A 246 9.75 33.90 -3.77
N GLY A 247 8.65 34.56 -3.38
CA GLY A 247 8.37 35.96 -3.77
C GLY A 247 8.12 36.98 -2.65
N ALA A 248 8.53 36.76 -1.39
CA ALA A 248 8.49 37.79 -0.36
C ALA A 248 9.94 38.19 0.03
N PRO A 249 10.49 39.31 -0.52
CA PRO A 249 11.67 39.86 0.07
C PRO A 249 11.30 40.39 1.47
N ALA A 250 12.11 40.00 2.46
CA ALA A 250 12.04 40.56 3.81
C ALA A 250 12.09 42.09 3.73
N ARG A 251 11.07 42.75 4.26
CA ARG A 251 11.08 44.15 4.59
C ARG A 251 11.44 44.34 6.05
#